data_f0695dfae95f66dc1c3312c2a818203c
#
_entry.id   f0695dfae95f66dc1c3312c2a818203c
#
_cell.length_a   1.000
_cell.length_b   1.000
_cell.length_c   1.000
_cell.angle_alpha   90.00
_cell.angle_beta   90.00
_cell.angle_gamma   90.00
#
_symmetry.space_group_name_H-M   'P 1'
#
loop_
_entity.id
_entity.type
_entity.pdbx_description
1 polymer ?
#
loop_
_entity_poly.entity_id
_entity_poly.type
_entity_poly.pdbx_seq_one_letter_code
_entity_poly.pdbx_strand_id
1 'polypeptide(L)'
;MTGAQSLIKSLEAAGVDTVFGIPGGAILPAYDPLLDSRKIRHVLVRHEQGAGHAAEGYALATGRPGVCMATSGPGATNLVTPIADAYMDSVPMVAVTGQVPASAIGTDAFQEADIRGITLPITKHNYLVTDPAEIPRTIAEAFHIASTGRPGPVLVDVSKDAMQSMTTFSWPGSVDLPGYRPVTRPHAKQVREAARLISESSRPVLYVGGGVLRARAAKELRVLAEMTGIPVVTTLMARGAFPDSHPLHLGMPGMHGTVAAVGALQKSDLLICLGARFDDRVTGKLATFAPRAKVVHADIDPAEISKNRVADVPIVGDCREVIADLVVALQAEAAAGRKGDYAGWWRLLEEWRSRYPLGYDKPDDGSLSPQHVIEKIGQAGGPEALYVAGVGQHQMWAAHFISYENPGTFLNSGGAGTMGFSVPAAMGAKVAQPDATVWAIDGDGCFQMTNQELATCALENIPIKVAVINNSSLGMIRQWQTLFYNGRYSNSDLHSTRIPDFAKLAEAYGCVGLRCERPEDVDDVLAKAMSVNDVPVVVDFVVHRDAMVWPMVAAGTSNDDIKIARDLAPAWDNDDL
;
A
#
# COMPACT_ATOMS: atom_id res chain seq x y z
N MET A 1 -32.00 13.81 -19.94
CA MET A 1 -30.81 13.13 -20.44
C MET A 1 -30.90 11.65 -20.14
N THR A 2 -30.05 10.81 -20.72
CA THR A 2 -30.01 9.38 -20.36
C THR A 2 -29.35 9.17 -19.00
N GLY A 3 -29.61 8.02 -18.34
CA GLY A 3 -28.91 7.64 -17.12
C GLY A 3 -27.38 7.55 -17.31
N ALA A 4 -26.93 7.11 -18.48
CA ALA A 4 -25.50 7.11 -18.83
C ALA A 4 -24.89 8.52 -18.84
N GLN A 5 -25.58 9.49 -19.46
CA GLN A 5 -25.17 10.90 -19.40
C GLN A 5 -25.18 11.44 -17.95
N SER A 6 -26.15 11.01 -17.16
CA SER A 6 -26.25 11.35 -15.72
C SER A 6 -25.07 10.75 -14.93
N LEU A 7 -24.66 9.52 -15.24
CA LEU A 7 -23.49 8.85 -14.63
C LEU A 7 -22.20 9.63 -14.90
N ILE A 8 -21.90 9.95 -16.17
CA ILE A 8 -20.69 10.69 -16.51
C ILE A 8 -20.69 12.08 -15.87
N LYS A 9 -21.82 12.80 -15.90
CA LYS A 9 -21.95 14.09 -15.19
C LYS A 9 -21.78 13.97 -13.68
N SER A 10 -22.20 12.85 -13.08
CA SER A 10 -22.02 12.60 -11.65
C SER A 10 -20.54 12.37 -11.32
N LEU A 11 -19.79 11.62 -12.13
CA LEU A 11 -18.36 11.46 -11.98
C LEU A 11 -17.62 12.81 -12.13
N GLU A 12 -17.99 13.62 -13.12
CA GLU A 12 -17.45 14.99 -13.28
C GLU A 12 -17.75 15.89 -12.08
N ALA A 13 -18.96 15.81 -11.51
CA ALA A 13 -19.37 16.57 -10.34
C ALA A 13 -18.65 16.11 -9.06
N ALA A 14 -18.28 14.82 -8.98
CA ALA A 14 -17.45 14.25 -7.91
C ALA A 14 -15.96 14.64 -8.04
N GLY A 15 -15.56 15.33 -9.12
CA GLY A 15 -14.18 15.76 -9.35
C GLY A 15 -13.28 14.68 -9.96
N VAL A 16 -13.86 13.68 -10.64
CA VAL A 16 -13.12 12.65 -11.36
C VAL A 16 -12.48 13.26 -12.61
N ASP A 17 -11.18 13.07 -12.76
CA ASP A 17 -10.41 13.46 -13.94
C ASP A 17 -9.87 12.26 -14.74
N THR A 18 -9.87 11.08 -14.13
CA THR A 18 -9.34 9.86 -14.76
C THR A 18 -10.18 8.64 -14.39
N VAL A 19 -10.45 7.80 -15.37
CA VAL A 19 -11.10 6.48 -15.24
C VAL A 19 -10.27 5.43 -15.96
N PHE A 20 -9.98 4.32 -15.27
CA PHE A 20 -9.32 3.16 -15.85
C PHE A 20 -10.36 2.09 -16.16
N GLY A 21 -10.34 1.49 -17.35
CA GLY A 21 -11.36 0.49 -17.62
C GLY A 21 -11.32 -0.13 -19.02
N ILE A 22 -12.29 -1.03 -19.24
CA ILE A 22 -12.52 -1.70 -20.53
C ILE A 22 -14.01 -1.64 -20.85
N PRO A 23 -14.40 -1.20 -22.07
CA PRO A 23 -15.79 -1.24 -22.51
C PRO A 23 -16.27 -2.69 -22.68
N GLY A 24 -17.59 -2.88 -22.45
CA GLY A 24 -18.27 -4.16 -22.69
C GLY A 24 -19.77 -3.97 -22.75
N GLY A 25 -20.51 -5.02 -23.11
CA GLY A 25 -21.91 -4.92 -23.52
C GLY A 25 -22.87 -4.25 -22.52
N ALA A 26 -22.69 -4.48 -21.21
CA ALA A 26 -23.56 -3.90 -20.19
C ALA A 26 -23.19 -2.45 -19.83
N ILE A 27 -21.89 -2.09 -19.83
CA ILE A 27 -21.40 -0.75 -19.51
C ILE A 27 -21.30 0.18 -20.73
N LEU A 28 -21.48 -0.36 -21.95
CA LEU A 28 -21.32 0.40 -23.20
C LEU A 28 -22.14 1.69 -23.26
N PRO A 29 -23.37 1.77 -22.71
CA PRO A 29 -24.10 3.02 -22.69
C PRO A 29 -23.37 4.18 -21.99
N ALA A 30 -22.52 3.89 -20.99
CA ALA A 30 -21.72 4.92 -20.30
C ALA A 30 -20.52 5.39 -21.13
N TYR A 31 -20.00 4.56 -22.00
CA TYR A 31 -18.86 4.91 -22.88
C TYR A 31 -19.22 5.90 -23.98
N ASP A 32 -20.49 5.93 -24.43
CA ASP A 32 -20.97 6.89 -25.42
C ASP A 32 -20.83 8.35 -24.91
N PRO A 33 -21.46 8.76 -23.79
CA PRO A 33 -21.28 10.11 -23.27
C PRO A 33 -19.89 10.39 -22.67
N LEU A 34 -19.10 9.36 -22.33
CA LEU A 34 -17.73 9.53 -21.88
C LEU A 34 -16.85 10.11 -23.00
N LEU A 35 -17.13 9.80 -24.28
CA LEU A 35 -16.44 10.37 -25.43
C LEU A 35 -16.60 11.90 -25.51
N ASP A 36 -17.73 12.44 -25.06
CA ASP A 36 -18.03 13.86 -25.06
C ASP A 36 -17.45 14.60 -23.85
N SER A 37 -17.01 13.89 -22.82
CA SER A 37 -16.44 14.49 -21.61
C SER A 37 -15.07 15.10 -21.92
N ARG A 38 -14.91 16.38 -21.55
CA ARG A 38 -13.61 17.09 -21.62
C ARG A 38 -12.87 17.12 -20.29
N LYS A 39 -13.46 16.55 -19.25
CA LYS A 39 -12.90 16.54 -17.88
C LYS A 39 -12.29 15.19 -17.51
N ILE A 40 -12.83 14.11 -18.05
CA ILE A 40 -12.43 12.76 -17.69
C ILE A 40 -11.57 12.17 -18.79
N ARG A 41 -10.31 11.86 -18.47
CA ARG A 41 -9.45 11.00 -19.29
C ARG A 41 -9.83 9.54 -19.02
N HIS A 42 -10.12 8.79 -20.06
CA HIS A 42 -10.24 7.34 -19.97
C HIS A 42 -8.93 6.67 -20.39
N VAL A 43 -8.40 5.77 -19.55
CA VAL A 43 -7.23 4.93 -19.85
C VAL A 43 -7.71 3.52 -20.13
N LEU A 44 -7.56 3.09 -21.39
CA LEU A 44 -7.98 1.76 -21.86
C LEU A 44 -6.94 0.71 -21.45
N VAL A 45 -7.21 -0.01 -20.38
CA VAL A 45 -6.35 -1.10 -19.89
C VAL A 45 -6.49 -2.37 -20.71
N ARG A 46 -5.66 -3.37 -20.43
CA ARG A 46 -5.69 -4.68 -21.11
C ARG A 46 -6.37 -5.77 -20.31
N HIS A 47 -6.59 -5.51 -19.01
CA HIS A 47 -7.32 -6.38 -18.12
C HIS A 47 -7.97 -5.55 -17.00
N GLU A 48 -9.17 -5.90 -16.55
CA GLU A 48 -9.88 -5.13 -15.49
C GLU A 48 -9.14 -5.14 -14.16
N GLN A 49 -8.40 -6.21 -13.83
CA GLN A 49 -7.49 -6.22 -12.68
C GLN A 49 -6.48 -5.08 -12.78
N GLY A 50 -5.93 -4.84 -13.97
CA GLY A 50 -5.06 -3.69 -14.24
C GLY A 50 -5.76 -2.35 -14.01
N ALA A 51 -7.05 -2.23 -14.38
CA ALA A 51 -7.84 -1.04 -14.11
C ALA A 51 -7.98 -0.76 -12.60
N GLY A 52 -8.28 -1.80 -11.82
CA GLY A 52 -8.41 -1.68 -10.38
C GLY A 52 -7.11 -1.28 -9.70
N HIS A 53 -5.99 -1.96 -9.98
CA HIS A 53 -4.69 -1.59 -9.41
C HIS A 53 -4.17 -0.23 -9.90
N ALA A 54 -4.49 0.18 -11.13
CA ALA A 54 -4.20 1.54 -11.59
C ALA A 54 -5.00 2.59 -10.80
N ALA A 55 -6.27 2.31 -10.51
CA ALA A 55 -7.07 3.17 -9.64
C ALA A 55 -6.50 3.23 -8.22
N GLU A 56 -5.98 2.13 -7.66
CA GLU A 56 -5.26 2.13 -6.38
C GLU A 56 -4.00 2.99 -6.44
N GLY A 57 -3.15 2.80 -7.44
CA GLY A 57 -1.93 3.60 -7.62
C GLY A 57 -2.23 5.10 -7.75
N TYR A 58 -3.28 5.44 -8.49
CA TYR A 58 -3.78 6.82 -8.60
C TYR A 58 -4.24 7.36 -7.23
N ALA A 59 -5.01 6.57 -6.48
CA ALA A 59 -5.50 6.98 -5.16
C ALA A 59 -4.37 7.15 -4.15
N LEU A 60 -3.39 6.26 -4.14
CA LEU A 60 -2.22 6.33 -3.27
C LEU A 60 -1.37 7.57 -3.55
N ALA A 61 -1.19 7.91 -4.82
CA ALA A 61 -0.40 9.06 -5.25
C ALA A 61 -1.11 10.42 -5.04
N THR A 62 -2.46 10.45 -5.07
CA THR A 62 -3.23 11.70 -4.94
C THR A 62 -3.89 11.89 -3.59
N GLY A 63 -4.19 10.79 -2.88
CA GLY A 63 -5.07 10.78 -1.70
C GLY A 63 -6.55 11.03 -2.04
N ARG A 64 -6.94 10.98 -3.32
CA ARG A 64 -8.33 11.04 -3.82
C ARG A 64 -8.80 9.65 -4.24
N PRO A 65 -10.12 9.36 -4.24
CA PRO A 65 -10.59 8.07 -4.75
C PRO A 65 -10.17 7.82 -6.20
N GLY A 66 -9.56 6.65 -6.44
CA GLY A 66 -9.32 6.16 -7.78
C GLY A 66 -10.60 5.57 -8.37
N VAL A 67 -10.78 5.66 -9.68
CA VAL A 67 -12.00 5.18 -10.34
C VAL A 67 -11.66 4.15 -11.40
N CYS A 68 -12.29 2.98 -11.31
CA CYS A 68 -12.25 1.97 -12.37
C CYS A 68 -13.65 1.64 -12.87
N MET A 69 -13.74 1.24 -14.14
CA MET A 69 -15.02 0.93 -14.78
C MET A 69 -14.93 -0.36 -15.60
N ALA A 70 -15.89 -1.27 -15.39
CA ALA A 70 -15.93 -2.57 -16.06
C ALA A 70 -17.36 -2.96 -16.44
N THR A 71 -17.48 -3.91 -17.38
CA THR A 71 -18.77 -4.50 -17.76
C THR A 71 -19.22 -5.55 -16.73
N SER A 72 -20.40 -6.12 -16.95
CA SER A 72 -20.97 -7.22 -16.14
C SER A 72 -20.17 -8.53 -16.29
N GLY A 73 -20.53 -9.51 -15.48
CA GLY A 73 -19.96 -10.87 -15.54
C GLY A 73 -18.46 -10.89 -15.34
N PRO A 74 -17.68 -11.40 -16.33
CA PRO A 74 -16.23 -11.54 -16.18
C PRO A 74 -15.51 -10.20 -16.01
N GLY A 75 -16.02 -9.10 -16.58
CA GLY A 75 -15.44 -7.78 -16.38
C GLY A 75 -15.53 -7.33 -14.92
N ALA A 76 -16.69 -7.46 -14.32
CA ALA A 76 -16.92 -7.14 -12.90
C ALA A 76 -16.13 -8.09 -11.97
N THR A 77 -16.14 -9.40 -12.24
CA THR A 77 -15.42 -10.37 -11.40
C THR A 77 -13.91 -10.23 -11.45
N ASN A 78 -13.33 -9.71 -12.55
CA ASN A 78 -11.91 -9.39 -12.65
C ASN A 78 -11.48 -8.21 -11.75
N LEU A 79 -12.42 -7.43 -11.21
CA LEU A 79 -12.15 -6.37 -10.24
C LEU A 79 -12.08 -6.88 -8.78
N VAL A 80 -12.42 -8.15 -8.51
CA VAL A 80 -12.50 -8.67 -7.13
C VAL A 80 -11.16 -8.56 -6.40
N THR A 81 -10.06 -8.96 -7.01
CA THR A 81 -8.73 -8.88 -6.39
C THR A 81 -8.33 -7.44 -6.05
N PRO A 82 -8.35 -6.46 -6.97
CA PRO A 82 -7.99 -5.08 -6.61
C PRO A 82 -8.96 -4.44 -5.62
N ILE A 83 -10.26 -4.76 -5.66
CA ILE A 83 -11.21 -4.30 -4.63
C ILE A 83 -10.83 -4.86 -3.25
N ALA A 84 -10.49 -6.15 -3.16
CA ALA A 84 -10.06 -6.77 -1.91
C ALA A 84 -8.74 -6.17 -1.39
N ASP A 85 -7.81 -5.86 -2.29
CA ASP A 85 -6.54 -5.20 -1.98
C ASP A 85 -6.79 -3.78 -1.42
N ALA A 86 -7.56 -2.97 -2.14
CA ALA A 86 -7.96 -1.64 -1.69
C ALA A 86 -8.66 -1.64 -0.32
N TYR A 87 -9.49 -2.66 -0.05
CA TYR A 87 -10.15 -2.83 1.24
C TYR A 87 -9.15 -3.12 2.37
N MET A 88 -8.24 -4.05 2.15
CA MET A 88 -7.21 -4.44 3.13
C MET A 88 -6.24 -3.29 3.45
N ASP A 89 -5.88 -2.49 2.44
CA ASP A 89 -4.89 -1.41 2.57
C ASP A 89 -5.51 -0.01 2.76
N SER A 90 -6.83 0.03 2.95
CA SER A 90 -7.57 1.28 3.19
C SER A 90 -7.33 2.32 2.09
N VAL A 91 -7.45 1.89 0.82
CA VAL A 91 -7.29 2.73 -0.36
C VAL A 91 -8.67 3.18 -0.84
N PRO A 92 -8.94 4.49 -0.95
CA PRO A 92 -10.22 4.95 -1.45
C PRO A 92 -10.37 4.64 -2.94
N MET A 93 -11.42 3.90 -3.30
CA MET A 93 -11.71 3.51 -4.67
C MET A 93 -13.21 3.53 -4.92
N VAL A 94 -13.63 3.95 -6.11
CA VAL A 94 -15.00 3.77 -6.61
C VAL A 94 -14.93 2.90 -7.86
N ALA A 95 -15.45 1.68 -7.75
CA ALA A 95 -15.57 0.75 -8.87
C ALA A 95 -16.99 0.85 -9.45
N VAL A 96 -17.11 1.20 -10.73
CA VAL A 96 -18.38 1.27 -11.44
C VAL A 96 -18.49 0.08 -12.37
N THR A 97 -19.52 -0.76 -12.18
CA THR A 97 -19.79 -1.91 -13.03
C THR A 97 -21.12 -1.77 -13.76
N GLY A 98 -21.15 -2.25 -15.00
CA GLY A 98 -22.43 -2.42 -15.67
C GLY A 98 -23.07 -3.75 -15.27
N GLN A 99 -24.40 -3.76 -15.16
CA GLN A 99 -25.18 -4.96 -14.92
C GLN A 99 -26.13 -5.24 -16.09
N VAL A 100 -26.56 -6.48 -16.22
CA VAL A 100 -27.64 -6.84 -17.16
C VAL A 100 -28.90 -6.01 -16.90
N PRO A 101 -29.86 -5.88 -17.83
CA PRO A 101 -31.11 -5.17 -17.58
C PRO A 101 -31.81 -5.69 -16.31
N ALA A 102 -32.44 -4.79 -15.56
CA ALA A 102 -33.05 -5.13 -14.27
C ALA A 102 -34.01 -6.33 -14.33
N SER A 103 -34.74 -6.46 -15.45
CA SER A 103 -35.66 -7.60 -15.68
C SER A 103 -34.93 -8.94 -15.91
N ALA A 104 -33.65 -8.93 -16.21
CA ALA A 104 -32.85 -10.14 -16.44
C ALA A 104 -32.04 -10.57 -15.21
N ILE A 105 -31.96 -9.74 -14.17
CA ILE A 105 -31.23 -10.07 -12.95
C ILE A 105 -31.86 -11.28 -12.26
N GLY A 106 -31.07 -12.30 -11.95
CA GLY A 106 -31.48 -13.54 -11.30
C GLY A 106 -32.03 -14.61 -12.28
N THR A 107 -31.80 -14.42 -13.59
CA THR A 107 -32.26 -15.36 -14.63
C THR A 107 -31.11 -16.15 -15.28
N ASP A 108 -29.87 -16.01 -14.79
CA ASP A 108 -28.65 -16.55 -15.41
C ASP A 108 -28.44 -15.99 -16.85
N ALA A 109 -28.76 -14.71 -17.03
CA ALA A 109 -28.59 -14.03 -18.30
C ALA A 109 -27.12 -14.01 -18.74
N PHE A 110 -26.87 -13.87 -20.03
CA PHE A 110 -25.50 -13.80 -20.56
C PHE A 110 -24.66 -12.71 -19.88
N GLN A 111 -23.53 -13.10 -19.32
CA GLN A 111 -22.63 -12.23 -18.54
C GLN A 111 -23.27 -11.60 -17.30
N GLU A 112 -24.26 -12.23 -16.72
CA GLU A 112 -24.74 -11.88 -15.38
C GLU A 112 -23.78 -12.39 -14.31
N ALA A 113 -23.49 -11.58 -13.29
CA ALA A 113 -22.89 -12.00 -12.05
C ALA A 113 -23.45 -11.15 -10.91
N ASP A 114 -23.71 -11.77 -9.76
CA ASP A 114 -24.05 -11.05 -8.53
C ASP A 114 -22.77 -10.41 -7.93
N ILE A 115 -22.26 -9.40 -8.63
CA ILE A 115 -21.05 -8.70 -8.17
C ILE A 115 -21.25 -8.00 -6.83
N ARG A 116 -22.47 -7.58 -6.52
CA ARG A 116 -22.82 -7.02 -5.23
C ARG A 116 -22.64 -8.04 -4.11
N GLY A 117 -23.16 -9.26 -4.26
CA GLY A 117 -22.96 -10.34 -3.30
C GLY A 117 -21.49 -10.75 -3.18
N ILE A 118 -20.79 -10.87 -4.31
CA ILE A 118 -19.37 -11.22 -4.36
C ILE A 118 -18.51 -10.20 -3.62
N THR A 119 -18.78 -8.91 -3.76
CA THR A 119 -17.96 -7.83 -3.19
C THR A 119 -18.40 -7.38 -1.80
N LEU A 120 -19.50 -7.91 -1.26
CA LEU A 120 -20.03 -7.52 0.06
C LEU A 120 -18.97 -7.56 1.17
N PRO A 121 -18.15 -8.62 1.33
CA PRO A 121 -17.15 -8.70 2.40
C PRO A 121 -15.87 -7.89 2.14
N ILE A 122 -15.66 -7.37 0.94
CA ILE A 122 -14.44 -6.69 0.51
C ILE A 122 -14.65 -5.23 0.09
N THR A 123 -15.81 -4.66 0.41
CA THR A 123 -16.14 -3.25 0.18
C THR A 123 -16.63 -2.58 1.45
N LYS A 124 -16.46 -1.28 1.55
CA LYS A 124 -17.13 -0.50 2.62
C LYS A 124 -18.63 -0.46 2.42
N HIS A 125 -19.04 -0.37 1.17
CA HIS A 125 -20.45 -0.44 0.74
C HIS A 125 -20.52 -0.80 -0.74
N ASN A 126 -21.65 -1.35 -1.17
CA ASN A 126 -21.94 -1.58 -2.57
C ASN A 126 -23.40 -1.28 -2.90
N TYR A 127 -23.62 -0.81 -4.12
CA TYR A 127 -24.94 -0.42 -4.63
C TYR A 127 -25.29 -1.23 -5.86
N LEU A 128 -26.59 -1.52 -6.02
CA LEU A 128 -27.20 -1.91 -7.29
C LEU A 128 -28.20 -0.82 -7.67
N VAL A 129 -27.98 -0.16 -8.80
CA VAL A 129 -28.78 0.96 -9.29
C VAL A 129 -29.59 0.51 -10.50
N THR A 130 -30.90 0.48 -10.34
CA THR A 130 -31.87 0.11 -11.40
C THR A 130 -32.78 1.27 -11.80
N ASP A 131 -32.78 2.37 -11.05
CA ASP A 131 -33.48 3.60 -11.38
C ASP A 131 -32.47 4.69 -11.81
N PRO A 132 -32.57 5.24 -13.03
CA PRO A 132 -31.66 6.29 -13.49
C PRO A 132 -31.69 7.56 -12.63
N ALA A 133 -32.78 7.85 -11.92
CA ALA A 133 -32.88 9.01 -11.04
C ALA A 133 -32.00 8.91 -9.79
N GLU A 134 -31.64 7.69 -9.37
CA GLU A 134 -30.78 7.46 -8.20
C GLU A 134 -29.28 7.61 -8.50
N ILE A 135 -28.85 7.60 -9.77
CA ILE A 135 -27.43 7.61 -10.15
C ILE A 135 -26.67 8.77 -9.50
N PRO A 136 -27.09 10.05 -9.57
CA PRO A 136 -26.32 11.15 -9.00
C PRO A 136 -26.13 11.04 -7.49
N ARG A 137 -27.20 10.66 -6.77
CA ARG A 137 -27.15 10.46 -5.33
C ARG A 137 -26.20 9.31 -4.96
N THR A 138 -26.33 8.18 -5.64
CA THR A 138 -25.49 7.00 -5.37
C THR A 138 -24.02 7.27 -5.61
N ILE A 139 -23.66 7.97 -6.68
CA ILE A 139 -22.27 8.36 -6.94
C ILE A 139 -21.75 9.29 -5.84
N ALA A 140 -22.52 10.30 -5.44
CA ALA A 140 -22.12 11.20 -4.35
C ALA A 140 -21.89 10.45 -3.03
N GLU A 141 -22.80 9.54 -2.68
CA GLU A 141 -22.67 8.68 -1.49
C GLU A 141 -21.44 7.75 -1.59
N ALA A 142 -21.19 7.14 -2.76
CA ALA A 142 -20.05 6.27 -2.98
C ALA A 142 -18.72 7.00 -2.74
N PHE A 143 -18.54 8.19 -3.29
CA PHE A 143 -17.34 9.00 -3.07
C PHE A 143 -17.20 9.44 -1.61
N HIS A 144 -18.30 9.83 -0.96
CA HIS A 144 -18.31 10.19 0.45
C HIS A 144 -17.88 9.00 1.32
N ILE A 145 -18.46 7.82 1.13
CA ILE A 145 -18.13 6.61 1.90
C ILE A 145 -16.69 6.17 1.63
N ALA A 146 -16.24 6.19 0.37
CA ALA A 146 -14.89 5.78 0.02
C ALA A 146 -13.82 6.64 0.70
N SER A 147 -14.08 7.94 0.88
CA SER A 147 -13.09 8.93 1.32
C SER A 147 -13.12 9.23 2.82
N THR A 148 -14.19 8.94 3.54
CA THR A 148 -14.39 9.34 4.94
C THR A 148 -14.26 8.17 5.90
N GLY A 149 -13.97 8.45 7.17
CA GLY A 149 -13.61 7.41 8.13
C GLY A 149 -12.34 6.67 7.68
N ARG A 150 -12.26 5.36 7.92
CA ARG A 150 -11.24 4.53 7.29
C ARG A 150 -11.51 4.48 5.78
N PRO A 151 -10.61 4.97 4.90
CA PRO A 151 -10.84 4.91 3.46
C PRO A 151 -10.97 3.47 2.95
N GLY A 152 -11.62 3.31 1.79
CA GLY A 152 -11.75 1.99 1.20
C GLY A 152 -12.64 1.97 -0.03
N PRO A 153 -12.78 0.82 -0.70
CA PRO A 153 -13.53 0.69 -1.94
C PRO A 153 -15.04 0.70 -1.72
N VAL A 154 -15.73 1.29 -2.71
CA VAL A 154 -17.18 1.22 -2.88
C VAL A 154 -17.47 0.79 -4.30
N LEU A 155 -18.38 -0.18 -4.46
CA LEU A 155 -18.84 -0.63 -5.77
C LEU A 155 -20.21 -0.01 -6.09
N VAL A 156 -20.35 0.45 -7.33
CA VAL A 156 -21.64 0.92 -7.88
C VAL A 156 -21.95 0.12 -9.14
N ASP A 157 -22.87 -0.82 -9.02
CA ASP A 157 -23.34 -1.68 -10.10
C ASP A 157 -24.59 -1.07 -10.73
N VAL A 158 -24.56 -0.72 -12.03
CA VAL A 158 -25.64 0.01 -12.70
C VAL A 158 -26.24 -0.84 -13.81
N SER A 159 -27.54 -1.10 -13.73
CA SER A 159 -28.22 -1.89 -14.74
C SER A 159 -28.24 -1.17 -16.10
N LYS A 160 -28.16 -1.95 -17.18
CA LYS A 160 -28.07 -1.42 -18.55
C LYS A 160 -29.27 -0.55 -18.94
N ASP A 161 -30.47 -0.97 -18.53
CA ASP A 161 -31.72 -0.23 -18.76
C ASP A 161 -31.78 1.08 -17.97
N ALA A 162 -31.25 1.12 -16.73
CA ALA A 162 -31.11 2.37 -16.01
C ALA A 162 -30.20 3.37 -16.74
N MET A 163 -29.09 2.89 -17.30
CA MET A 163 -28.20 3.76 -18.09
C MET A 163 -28.85 4.26 -19.38
N GLN A 164 -29.72 3.47 -20.00
CA GLN A 164 -30.40 3.82 -21.25
C GLN A 164 -31.66 4.66 -21.05
N SER A 165 -32.30 4.58 -19.90
CA SER A 165 -33.55 5.29 -19.60
C SER A 165 -33.33 6.80 -19.41
N MET A 166 -34.38 7.57 -19.68
CA MET A 166 -34.37 9.02 -19.52
C MET A 166 -34.57 9.44 -18.07
N THR A 167 -33.81 10.43 -17.64
CA THR A 167 -33.90 11.02 -16.30
C THR A 167 -33.59 12.51 -16.29
N THR A 168 -33.86 13.16 -15.15
CA THR A 168 -33.43 14.52 -14.88
C THR A 168 -32.23 14.48 -13.94
N PHE A 169 -31.13 15.09 -14.36
CA PHE A 169 -29.91 15.20 -13.53
C PHE A 169 -30.13 16.16 -12.38
N SER A 170 -29.86 15.69 -11.15
CA SER A 170 -29.86 16.51 -9.94
C SER A 170 -28.73 16.07 -9.03
N TRP A 171 -27.65 16.85 -8.96
CA TRP A 171 -26.55 16.57 -8.05
C TRP A 171 -26.92 17.00 -6.61
N PRO A 172 -26.74 16.14 -5.59
CA PRO A 172 -27.05 16.51 -4.21
C PRO A 172 -26.10 17.61 -3.70
N GLY A 173 -26.64 18.60 -3.01
CA GLY A 173 -25.85 19.69 -2.41
C GLY A 173 -25.00 19.24 -1.21
N SER A 174 -25.40 18.16 -0.55
CA SER A 174 -24.68 17.51 0.54
C SER A 174 -25.08 16.04 0.63
N VAL A 175 -24.16 15.22 1.15
CA VAL A 175 -24.43 13.80 1.46
C VAL A 175 -24.73 13.69 2.95
N ASP A 176 -25.91 13.21 3.30
CA ASP A 176 -26.30 12.90 4.66
C ASP A 176 -26.70 11.43 4.79
N LEU A 177 -25.89 10.66 5.52
CA LEU A 177 -26.11 9.24 5.77
C LEU A 177 -26.33 9.05 7.28
N PRO A 178 -27.60 8.93 7.76
CA PRO A 178 -27.89 8.91 9.20
C PRO A 178 -27.15 7.82 9.98
N GLY A 179 -26.90 6.66 9.35
CA GLY A 179 -26.18 5.54 9.96
C GLY A 179 -24.64 5.62 9.84
N TYR A 180 -24.09 6.64 9.17
CA TYR A 180 -22.65 6.74 8.91
C TYR A 180 -22.11 8.08 9.40
N ARG A 181 -21.48 8.07 10.57
CA ARG A 181 -20.95 9.25 11.26
C ARG A 181 -19.51 8.97 11.74
N PRO A 182 -18.50 9.03 10.87
CA PRO A 182 -17.11 8.81 11.28
C PRO A 182 -16.67 9.82 12.35
N VAL A 183 -16.02 9.32 13.40
CA VAL A 183 -15.46 10.14 14.48
C VAL A 183 -14.04 10.53 14.09
N THR A 184 -13.82 11.81 13.84
CA THR A 184 -12.50 12.34 13.46
C THR A 184 -11.76 12.96 14.64
N ARG A 185 -12.48 13.63 15.56
CA ARG A 185 -11.86 14.27 16.72
C ARG A 185 -11.76 13.31 17.91
N PRO A 186 -10.59 13.19 18.53
CA PRO A 186 -10.40 12.31 19.67
C PRO A 186 -11.10 12.85 20.93
N HIS A 187 -11.42 11.95 21.83
CA HIS A 187 -11.99 12.34 23.12
C HIS A 187 -10.89 12.87 24.06
N ALA A 188 -11.01 14.12 24.52
CA ALA A 188 -9.99 14.82 25.30
C ALA A 188 -9.52 14.09 26.60
N LYS A 189 -10.39 13.30 27.25
CA LYS A 189 -10.00 12.49 28.41
C LYS A 189 -8.97 11.42 28.02
N GLN A 190 -9.17 10.74 26.89
CA GLN A 190 -8.26 9.70 26.41
C GLN A 190 -6.92 10.29 26.00
N VAL A 191 -6.92 11.45 25.36
CA VAL A 191 -5.69 12.18 25.00
C VAL A 191 -4.87 12.54 26.24
N ARG A 192 -5.51 13.07 27.30
CA ARG A 192 -4.81 13.37 28.56
C ARG A 192 -4.27 12.12 29.24
N GLU A 193 -5.02 11.04 29.24
CA GLU A 193 -4.56 9.77 29.82
C GLU A 193 -3.38 9.20 29.04
N ALA A 194 -3.40 9.28 27.70
CA ALA A 194 -2.28 8.90 26.87
C ALA A 194 -1.03 9.75 27.17
N ALA A 195 -1.19 11.08 27.25
CA ALA A 195 -0.09 11.99 27.60
C ALA A 195 0.52 11.67 28.98
N ARG A 196 -0.32 11.34 29.98
CA ARG A 196 0.14 10.90 31.29
C ARG A 196 0.96 9.61 31.19
N LEU A 197 0.47 8.57 30.51
CA LEU A 197 1.22 7.32 30.32
C LEU A 197 2.55 7.54 29.60
N ILE A 198 2.57 8.39 28.58
CA ILE A 198 3.80 8.74 27.85
C ILE A 198 4.82 9.40 28.78
N SER A 199 4.38 10.33 29.63
CA SER A 199 5.26 11.03 30.58
C SER A 199 5.79 10.13 31.69
N GLU A 200 5.11 9.04 32.03
CA GLU A 200 5.48 8.07 33.07
C GLU A 200 6.31 6.89 32.52
N SER A 201 6.36 6.68 31.19
CA SER A 201 7.05 5.55 30.60
C SER A 201 8.56 5.78 30.53
N SER A 202 9.32 4.67 30.55
CA SER A 202 10.78 4.66 30.44
C SER A 202 11.28 4.13 29.09
N ARG A 203 10.47 3.33 28.40
CA ARG A 203 10.80 2.67 27.13
C ARG A 203 9.66 2.80 26.09
N PRO A 204 9.20 4.04 25.82
CA PRO A 204 8.10 4.23 24.85
C PRO A 204 8.58 4.05 23.42
N VAL A 205 7.65 3.71 22.52
CA VAL A 205 7.87 3.65 21.06
C VAL A 205 6.67 4.23 20.32
N LEU A 206 6.91 5.11 19.38
CA LEU A 206 5.92 5.53 18.37
C LEU A 206 5.83 4.44 17.29
N TYR A 207 4.76 3.65 17.37
CA TYR A 207 4.46 2.58 16.43
C TYR A 207 3.53 3.12 15.34
N VAL A 208 4.11 3.49 14.19
CA VAL A 208 3.46 4.26 13.12
C VAL A 208 2.97 3.34 12.01
N GLY A 209 1.67 3.38 11.76
CA GLY A 209 1.02 2.65 10.66
C GLY A 209 0.59 3.54 9.49
N GLY A 210 0.04 2.90 8.46
CA GLY A 210 -0.44 3.56 7.23
C GLY A 210 -1.50 4.65 7.47
N GLY A 211 -2.22 4.59 8.60
CA GLY A 211 -3.20 5.61 8.98
C GLY A 211 -2.61 7.02 9.10
N VAL A 212 -1.34 7.15 9.46
CA VAL A 212 -0.64 8.44 9.51
C VAL A 212 -0.48 9.04 8.10
N LEU A 213 -0.17 8.22 7.10
CA LEU A 213 -0.11 8.65 5.70
C LEU A 213 -1.50 9.01 5.16
N ARG A 214 -2.52 8.21 5.46
CA ARG A 214 -3.91 8.48 5.04
C ARG A 214 -4.44 9.77 5.65
N ALA A 215 -4.10 10.06 6.90
CA ALA A 215 -4.43 11.31 7.59
C ALA A 215 -3.54 12.50 7.17
N ARG A 216 -2.50 12.28 6.34
CA ARG A 216 -1.49 13.31 5.98
C ARG A 216 -0.83 13.95 7.21
N ALA A 217 -0.54 13.14 8.22
CA ALA A 217 -0.10 13.57 9.55
C ALA A 217 1.43 13.48 9.76
N ALA A 218 2.21 13.35 8.68
CA ALA A 218 3.67 13.18 8.76
C ALA A 218 4.37 14.38 9.45
N LYS A 219 3.88 15.60 9.22
CA LYS A 219 4.42 16.82 9.88
C LYS A 219 4.14 16.82 11.38
N GLU A 220 2.91 16.53 11.76
CA GLU A 220 2.49 16.43 13.17
C GLU A 220 3.25 15.32 13.89
N LEU A 221 3.44 14.15 13.23
CA LEU A 221 4.27 13.06 13.75
C LEU A 221 5.71 13.50 14.01
N ARG A 222 6.30 14.23 13.09
CA ARG A 222 7.67 14.75 13.26
C ARG A 222 7.77 15.67 14.47
N VAL A 223 6.82 16.61 14.62
CA VAL A 223 6.75 17.50 15.79
C VAL A 223 6.64 16.70 17.08
N LEU A 224 5.77 15.67 17.14
CA LEU A 224 5.61 14.81 18.30
C LEU A 224 6.91 14.10 18.64
N ALA A 225 7.56 13.47 17.67
CA ALA A 225 8.79 12.72 17.87
C ALA A 225 9.95 13.62 18.32
N GLU A 226 10.18 14.76 17.66
CA GLU A 226 11.26 15.71 17.99
C GLU A 226 11.05 16.35 19.36
N MET A 227 9.81 16.67 19.75
CA MET A 227 9.48 17.25 21.04
C MET A 227 9.72 16.28 22.20
N THR A 228 9.39 15.00 21.98
CA THR A 228 9.46 13.98 23.03
C THR A 228 10.79 13.22 23.08
N GLY A 229 11.48 13.09 21.94
CA GLY A 229 12.65 12.24 21.78
C GLY A 229 12.32 10.74 21.76
N ILE A 230 11.07 10.35 21.58
CA ILE A 230 10.63 8.96 21.52
C ILE A 230 11.06 8.33 20.20
N PRO A 231 11.62 7.09 20.21
CA PRO A 231 11.97 6.37 18.99
C PRO A 231 10.75 6.06 18.12
N VAL A 232 10.94 6.13 16.80
CA VAL A 232 9.91 5.92 15.80
C VAL A 232 10.19 4.64 15.01
N VAL A 233 9.17 3.78 14.87
CA VAL A 233 9.18 2.66 13.93
C VAL A 233 8.02 2.83 12.94
N THR A 234 8.28 2.62 11.65
CA THR A 234 7.27 2.74 10.59
C THR A 234 6.99 1.38 9.97
N THR A 235 5.72 0.95 10.00
CA THR A 235 5.33 -0.31 9.33
C THR A 235 5.61 -0.24 7.82
N LEU A 236 5.54 -1.39 7.13
CA LEU A 236 5.65 -1.46 5.68
C LEU A 236 4.73 -0.43 4.98
N MET A 237 3.48 -0.29 5.45
CA MET A 237 2.50 0.65 4.91
C MET A 237 2.72 2.10 5.33
N ALA A 238 3.66 2.35 6.23
CA ALA A 238 3.98 3.69 6.74
C ALA A 238 5.38 4.18 6.34
N ARG A 239 6.09 3.46 5.45
CA ARG A 239 7.40 3.90 4.97
C ARG A 239 7.29 5.31 4.37
N GLY A 240 8.19 6.19 4.75
CA GLY A 240 8.17 7.60 4.39
C GLY A 240 7.28 8.50 5.26
N ALA A 241 6.42 7.95 6.15
CA ALA A 241 5.68 8.77 7.12
C ALA A 241 6.61 9.53 8.08
N PHE A 242 7.80 9.00 8.28
CA PHE A 242 8.90 9.61 9.01
C PHE A 242 10.19 9.39 8.24
N PRO A 243 11.06 10.42 8.07
CA PRO A 243 12.26 10.30 7.23
C PRO A 243 13.21 9.21 7.72
N ASP A 244 13.73 8.40 6.81
CA ASP A 244 14.68 7.34 7.16
C ASP A 244 16.01 7.88 7.68
N SER A 245 16.44 9.06 7.20
CA SER A 245 17.66 9.74 7.65
C SER A 245 17.55 10.33 9.06
N HIS A 246 16.32 10.41 9.63
CA HIS A 246 16.13 11.03 10.93
C HIS A 246 16.69 10.17 12.07
N PRO A 247 17.48 10.71 13.01
CA PRO A 247 18.12 9.91 14.08
C PRO A 247 17.14 9.16 15.00
N LEU A 248 15.92 9.65 15.16
CA LEU A 248 14.88 8.96 15.95
C LEU A 248 14.23 7.78 15.21
N HIS A 249 14.48 7.58 13.93
CA HIS A 249 13.91 6.47 13.16
C HIS A 249 14.74 5.19 13.33
N LEU A 250 14.06 4.10 13.70
CA LEU A 250 14.70 2.78 13.91
C LEU A 250 14.50 1.82 12.72
N GLY A 251 13.71 2.23 11.73
CA GLY A 251 13.39 1.41 10.56
C GLY A 251 12.01 0.74 10.64
N MET A 252 11.83 -0.28 9.81
CA MET A 252 10.60 -1.05 9.70
C MET A 252 10.61 -2.20 10.72
N PRO A 253 9.51 -2.43 11.48
CA PRO A 253 9.34 -3.61 12.33
C PRO A 253 8.69 -4.76 11.56
N GLY A 254 8.59 -5.92 12.21
CA GLY A 254 7.83 -7.07 11.75
C GLY A 254 8.69 -8.19 11.19
N MET A 255 8.06 -9.10 10.41
CA MET A 255 8.68 -10.34 9.92
C MET A 255 10.07 -10.10 9.31
N HIS A 256 10.23 -9.04 8.54
CA HIS A 256 11.50 -8.64 7.95
C HIS A 256 11.95 -7.27 8.49
N GLY A 257 11.65 -6.97 9.74
CA GLY A 257 12.03 -5.73 10.38
C GLY A 257 13.52 -5.67 10.71
N THR A 258 14.04 -4.43 10.92
CA THR A 258 15.37 -4.26 11.48
C THR A 258 15.41 -4.78 12.91
N VAL A 259 16.55 -5.28 13.37
CA VAL A 259 16.70 -5.77 14.75
C VAL A 259 16.33 -4.70 15.76
N ALA A 260 16.79 -3.47 15.56
CA ALA A 260 16.48 -2.34 16.45
C ALA A 260 14.97 -2.02 16.49
N ALA A 261 14.27 -2.04 15.35
CA ALA A 261 12.83 -1.77 15.32
C ALA A 261 12.00 -2.89 15.95
N VAL A 262 12.36 -4.15 15.68
CA VAL A 262 11.69 -5.32 16.28
C VAL A 262 11.94 -5.34 17.79
N GLY A 263 13.20 -5.15 18.22
CA GLY A 263 13.57 -5.06 19.64
C GLY A 263 12.88 -3.90 20.35
N ALA A 264 12.80 -2.74 19.71
CA ALA A 264 12.12 -1.57 20.26
C ALA A 264 10.65 -1.87 20.59
N LEU A 265 9.90 -2.49 19.67
CA LEU A 265 8.52 -2.90 19.96
C LEU A 265 8.46 -3.97 21.05
N GLN A 266 9.29 -5.00 20.94
CA GLN A 266 9.24 -6.18 21.82
C GLN A 266 9.61 -5.89 23.28
N LYS A 267 10.54 -4.97 23.49
CA LYS A 267 11.09 -4.63 24.83
C LYS A 267 10.56 -3.32 25.40
N SER A 268 9.61 -2.68 24.74
CA SER A 268 8.96 -1.46 25.20
C SER A 268 8.12 -1.68 26.49
N ASP A 269 7.91 -0.62 27.25
CA ASP A 269 6.94 -0.54 28.34
C ASP A 269 5.65 0.20 27.91
N LEU A 270 5.72 0.92 26.78
CA LEU A 270 4.59 1.63 26.19
C LEU A 270 4.66 1.65 24.67
N LEU A 271 3.64 1.10 24.02
CA LEU A 271 3.40 1.24 22.61
C LEU A 271 2.42 2.38 22.34
N ILE A 272 2.84 3.39 21.58
CA ILE A 272 1.98 4.46 21.10
C ILE A 272 1.66 4.15 19.65
N CYS A 273 0.58 3.39 19.46
CA CYS A 273 0.14 2.91 18.15
C CYS A 273 -0.68 3.99 17.43
N LEU A 274 -0.19 4.49 16.32
CA LEU A 274 -0.79 5.56 15.53
C LEU A 274 -1.19 5.03 14.14
N GLY A 275 -2.47 4.71 13.96
CA GLY A 275 -3.01 4.25 12.69
C GLY A 275 -2.43 2.92 12.20
N ALA A 276 -2.14 1.99 13.12
CA ALA A 276 -1.69 0.63 12.85
C ALA A 276 -2.63 -0.38 13.52
N ARG A 277 -2.83 -1.54 12.89
CA ARG A 277 -3.84 -2.53 13.29
C ARG A 277 -3.30 -3.74 14.04
N PHE A 278 -2.06 -3.72 14.49
CA PHE A 278 -1.39 -4.88 15.09
C PHE A 278 -1.47 -6.12 14.17
N ASP A 279 -1.00 -5.94 12.96
CA ASP A 279 -0.93 -6.96 11.92
C ASP A 279 -0.02 -8.13 12.34
N ASP A 280 -0.39 -9.37 11.95
CA ASP A 280 0.36 -10.57 12.31
C ASP A 280 1.79 -10.57 11.74
N ARG A 281 2.04 -9.86 10.63
CA ARG A 281 3.38 -9.68 10.07
C ARG A 281 4.28 -8.82 10.94
N VAL A 282 3.69 -7.96 11.80
CA VAL A 282 4.45 -7.16 12.78
C VAL A 282 4.49 -7.84 14.15
N THR A 283 3.37 -8.37 14.61
CA THR A 283 3.27 -8.94 15.96
C THR A 283 3.93 -10.31 16.09
N GLY A 284 4.05 -11.05 14.99
CA GLY A 284 4.39 -12.46 15.07
C GLY A 284 3.39 -13.18 15.98
N LYS A 285 3.87 -14.03 16.90
CA LYS A 285 3.02 -14.71 17.89
C LYS A 285 2.46 -13.70 18.89
N LEU A 286 1.21 -13.33 18.71
CA LEU A 286 0.53 -12.26 19.45
C LEU A 286 0.63 -12.42 20.99
N ALA A 287 0.56 -13.66 21.51
CA ALA A 287 0.64 -13.93 22.93
C ALA A 287 1.99 -13.55 23.58
N THR A 288 3.05 -13.43 22.79
CA THR A 288 4.39 -13.04 23.25
C THR A 288 4.82 -11.66 22.76
N PHE A 289 3.96 -10.96 22.02
CA PHE A 289 4.27 -9.64 21.48
C PHE A 289 4.23 -8.56 22.55
N ALA A 290 5.36 -7.88 22.76
CA ALA A 290 5.51 -6.76 23.71
C ALA A 290 4.81 -7.02 25.06
N PRO A 291 5.17 -8.10 25.79
CA PRO A 291 4.36 -8.60 26.92
C PRO A 291 4.28 -7.63 28.10
N ARG A 292 5.21 -6.68 28.20
CA ARG A 292 5.27 -5.67 29.28
C ARG A 292 4.66 -4.33 28.91
N ALA A 293 4.39 -4.13 27.60
CA ALA A 293 3.94 -2.84 27.13
C ALA A 293 2.48 -2.58 27.45
N LYS A 294 2.18 -1.42 28.01
CA LYS A 294 0.88 -0.79 27.89
C LYS A 294 0.68 -0.30 26.47
N VAL A 295 -0.56 -0.12 26.06
CA VAL A 295 -0.92 0.26 24.70
C VAL A 295 -1.82 1.48 24.68
N VAL A 296 -1.33 2.56 24.09
CA VAL A 296 -2.14 3.65 23.56
C VAL A 296 -2.44 3.31 22.11
N HIS A 297 -3.70 3.14 21.74
CA HIS A 297 -4.09 2.79 20.37
C HIS A 297 -4.98 3.87 19.77
N ALA A 298 -4.46 4.60 18.80
CA ALA A 298 -5.18 5.61 18.04
C ALA A 298 -5.50 5.10 16.64
N ASP A 299 -6.78 5.02 16.31
CA ASP A 299 -7.27 4.65 14.99
C ASP A 299 -8.58 5.37 14.67
N ILE A 300 -8.80 5.64 13.38
CA ILE A 300 -10.07 6.24 12.91
C ILE A 300 -11.19 5.20 12.87
N ASP A 301 -10.84 3.92 12.75
CA ASP A 301 -11.78 2.80 12.74
C ASP A 301 -11.94 2.22 14.15
N PRO A 302 -13.09 2.43 14.81
CA PRO A 302 -13.31 1.88 16.13
C PRO A 302 -13.26 0.34 16.18
N ALA A 303 -13.45 -0.34 15.04
CA ALA A 303 -13.39 -1.79 14.97
C ALA A 303 -11.94 -2.34 15.06
N GLU A 304 -10.93 -1.54 14.80
CA GLU A 304 -9.52 -1.93 14.97
C GLU A 304 -9.06 -1.82 16.44
N ILE A 305 -9.70 -0.96 17.23
CA ILE A 305 -9.33 -0.75 18.64
C ILE A 305 -9.58 -2.02 19.45
N SER A 306 -8.53 -2.52 20.09
CA SER A 306 -8.56 -3.75 20.92
C SER A 306 -8.93 -5.04 20.17
N LYS A 307 -8.89 -5.05 18.85
CA LYS A 307 -9.17 -6.23 18.02
C LYS A 307 -8.13 -7.33 18.20
N ASN A 308 -6.85 -7.01 18.02
CA ASN A 308 -5.75 -7.95 18.15
C ASN A 308 -5.01 -7.79 19.48
N ARG A 309 -4.77 -6.57 19.93
CA ARG A 309 -4.10 -6.24 21.19
C ARG A 309 -5.01 -5.30 21.99
N VAL A 310 -5.30 -5.65 23.23
CA VAL A 310 -6.10 -4.80 24.13
C VAL A 310 -5.40 -3.45 24.32
N ALA A 311 -6.13 -2.36 24.14
CA ALA A 311 -5.65 -1.01 24.39
C ALA A 311 -5.92 -0.60 25.84
N ASP A 312 -4.88 -0.14 26.54
CA ASP A 312 -5.04 0.50 27.86
C ASP A 312 -5.68 1.88 27.70
N VAL A 313 -5.31 2.61 26.64
CA VAL A 313 -5.94 3.88 26.28
C VAL A 313 -6.39 3.83 24.82
N PRO A 314 -7.68 3.53 24.56
CA PRO A 314 -8.27 3.58 23.24
C PRO A 314 -8.56 5.02 22.80
N ILE A 315 -8.14 5.42 21.60
CA ILE A 315 -8.41 6.75 21.03
C ILE A 315 -9.01 6.57 19.63
N VAL A 316 -10.31 6.76 19.50
CA VAL A 316 -10.95 6.82 18.18
C VAL A 316 -10.83 8.24 17.65
N GLY A 317 -10.22 8.40 16.46
CA GLY A 317 -10.02 9.69 15.82
C GLY A 317 -9.06 9.63 14.64
N ASP A 318 -9.07 10.69 13.84
CA ASP A 318 -8.10 10.89 12.76
C ASP A 318 -6.70 11.09 13.34
N CYS A 319 -5.68 10.41 12.79
CA CYS A 319 -4.31 10.47 13.32
C CYS A 319 -3.76 11.90 13.40
N ARG A 320 -4.11 12.78 12.47
CA ARG A 320 -3.64 14.18 12.48
C ARG A 320 -4.20 14.93 13.69
N GLU A 321 -5.50 14.81 13.95
CA GLU A 321 -6.15 15.42 15.10
C GLU A 321 -5.63 14.84 16.42
N VAL A 322 -5.49 13.48 16.47
CA VAL A 322 -4.96 12.81 17.65
C VAL A 322 -3.54 13.26 17.97
N ILE A 323 -2.65 13.29 16.98
CA ILE A 323 -1.25 13.68 17.19
C ILE A 323 -1.15 15.15 17.61
N ALA A 324 -1.93 16.04 16.99
CA ALA A 324 -1.96 17.46 17.35
C ALA A 324 -2.41 17.66 18.82
N ASP A 325 -3.47 16.98 19.23
CA ASP A 325 -3.98 17.06 20.60
C ASP A 325 -3.00 16.42 21.61
N LEU A 326 -2.30 15.34 21.24
CA LEU A 326 -1.24 14.73 22.08
C LEU A 326 -0.07 15.70 22.27
N VAL A 327 0.36 16.43 21.23
CA VAL A 327 1.41 17.45 21.33
C VAL A 327 1.04 18.50 22.37
N VAL A 328 -0.19 19.03 22.32
CA VAL A 328 -0.67 20.03 23.28
C VAL A 328 -0.73 19.47 24.71
N ALA A 329 -1.24 18.24 24.86
CA ALA A 329 -1.34 17.59 26.18
C ALA A 329 0.05 17.32 26.79
N LEU A 330 1.03 16.86 25.99
CA LEU A 330 2.40 16.61 26.45
C LEU A 330 3.16 17.89 26.78
N GLN A 331 2.89 19.01 26.09
CA GLN A 331 3.41 20.32 26.48
C GLN A 331 2.92 20.72 27.88
N ALA A 332 1.64 20.45 28.19
CA ALA A 332 1.10 20.71 29.53
C ALA A 332 1.74 19.81 30.60
N GLU A 333 1.98 18.53 30.30
CA GLU A 333 2.71 17.61 31.19
C GLU A 333 4.14 18.11 31.46
N ALA A 334 4.86 18.51 30.41
CA ALA A 334 6.21 19.05 30.52
C ALA A 334 6.27 20.35 31.34
N ALA A 335 5.30 21.25 31.16
CA ALA A 335 5.17 22.47 31.96
C ALA A 335 4.89 22.19 33.45
N ALA A 336 4.26 21.06 33.75
CA ALA A 336 4.04 20.56 35.12
C ALA A 336 5.24 19.77 35.68
N GLY A 337 6.39 19.75 34.98
CA GLY A 337 7.60 19.04 35.40
C GLY A 337 7.58 17.53 35.14
N ARG A 338 6.60 17.02 34.41
CA ARG A 338 6.47 15.60 34.08
C ARG A 338 6.95 15.38 32.63
N LYS A 339 8.23 15.11 32.47
CA LYS A 339 8.88 14.78 31.20
C LYS A 339 9.61 13.45 31.33
N GLY A 340 9.38 12.54 30.40
CA GLY A 340 10.09 11.26 30.34
C GLY A 340 11.60 11.45 30.09
N ASP A 341 12.41 10.58 30.68
CA ASP A 341 13.84 10.45 30.37
C ASP A 341 14.09 9.11 29.66
N TYR A 342 14.52 9.18 28.42
CA TYR A 342 14.72 8.03 27.56
C TYR A 342 16.20 7.74 27.26
N ALA A 343 17.14 8.38 27.99
CA ALA A 343 18.58 8.24 27.73
C ALA A 343 19.06 6.78 27.87
N GLY A 344 18.56 6.06 28.88
CA GLY A 344 18.83 4.63 29.06
C GLY A 344 18.27 3.77 27.94
N TRP A 345 17.06 4.08 27.50
CA TRP A 345 16.41 3.40 26.39
C TRP A 345 17.16 3.60 25.07
N TRP A 346 17.54 4.82 24.77
CA TRP A 346 18.33 5.13 23.57
C TRP A 346 19.70 4.46 23.54
N ARG A 347 20.40 4.33 24.68
CA ARG A 347 21.66 3.58 24.72
C ARG A 347 21.49 2.15 24.25
N LEU A 348 20.45 1.47 24.69
CA LEU A 348 20.16 0.09 24.31
C LEU A 348 19.78 -0.01 22.81
N LEU A 349 18.93 0.89 22.33
CA LEU A 349 18.53 0.93 20.92
C LEU A 349 19.71 1.20 19.99
N GLU A 350 20.60 2.11 20.35
CA GLU A 350 21.82 2.42 19.60
C GLU A 350 22.81 1.25 19.61
N GLU A 351 22.92 0.54 20.74
CA GLU A 351 23.71 -0.69 20.81
C GLU A 351 23.20 -1.73 19.81
N TRP A 352 21.89 -2.00 19.79
CA TRP A 352 21.33 -2.94 18.82
C TRP A 352 21.49 -2.48 17.39
N ARG A 353 21.27 -1.19 17.11
CA ARG A 353 21.43 -0.60 15.77
C ARG A 353 22.88 -0.71 15.27
N SER A 354 23.84 -0.47 16.15
CA SER A 354 25.27 -0.55 15.81
C SER A 354 25.77 -1.99 15.69
N ARG A 355 25.26 -2.89 16.54
CA ARG A 355 25.69 -4.30 16.58
C ARG A 355 25.06 -5.13 15.46
N TYR A 356 23.83 -4.79 15.06
CA TYR A 356 23.04 -5.50 14.05
C TYR A 356 22.56 -4.55 12.95
N PRO A 357 23.46 -3.89 12.23
CA PRO A 357 23.05 -2.98 11.15
C PRO A 357 22.33 -3.77 10.05
N LEU A 358 21.37 -3.10 9.40
CA LEU A 358 20.80 -3.65 8.18
C LEU A 358 21.86 -3.64 7.08
N GLY A 359 22.04 -4.76 6.41
CA GLY A 359 23.06 -4.89 5.36
C GLY A 359 22.88 -6.18 4.57
N TYR A 360 23.78 -6.40 3.63
CA TYR A 360 23.82 -7.61 2.81
C TYR A 360 25.26 -7.92 2.39
N ASP A 361 25.54 -9.20 2.20
CA ASP A 361 26.83 -9.66 1.66
C ASP A 361 26.78 -9.71 0.13
N LYS A 362 27.90 -9.42 -0.50
CA LYS A 362 28.05 -9.63 -1.95
C LYS A 362 28.15 -11.13 -2.23
N PRO A 363 27.48 -11.64 -3.28
CA PRO A 363 27.63 -13.04 -3.67
C PRO A 363 29.08 -13.38 -4.02
N ASP A 364 29.56 -14.54 -3.50
CA ASP A 364 30.95 -14.98 -3.70
C ASP A 364 31.28 -15.33 -5.15
N ASP A 365 30.26 -15.69 -5.94
CA ASP A 365 30.36 -16.02 -7.36
C ASP A 365 30.41 -14.82 -8.31
N GLY A 366 30.38 -13.59 -7.76
CA GLY A 366 30.35 -12.36 -8.52
C GLY A 366 29.04 -12.04 -9.21
N SER A 367 27.97 -12.81 -8.94
CA SER A 367 26.64 -12.53 -9.48
C SER A 367 26.04 -11.25 -8.86
N LEU A 368 25.01 -10.71 -9.51
CA LEU A 368 24.37 -9.45 -9.12
C LEU A 368 23.53 -9.63 -7.85
N SER A 369 23.81 -8.85 -6.81
CA SER A 369 23.01 -8.82 -5.59
C SER A 369 21.69 -8.06 -5.82
N PRO A 370 20.51 -8.63 -5.50
CA PRO A 370 19.24 -7.91 -5.61
C PRO A 370 19.17 -6.69 -4.70
N GLN A 371 19.78 -6.74 -3.52
CA GLN A 371 19.82 -5.62 -2.58
C GLN A 371 20.59 -4.45 -3.16
N HIS A 372 21.75 -4.73 -3.79
CA HIS A 372 22.57 -3.72 -4.46
C HIS A 372 21.80 -3.02 -5.59
N VAL A 373 21.10 -3.79 -6.42
CA VAL A 373 20.27 -3.23 -7.50
C VAL A 373 19.23 -2.26 -6.95
N ILE A 374 18.51 -2.69 -5.91
CA ILE A 374 17.42 -1.88 -5.33
C ILE A 374 17.95 -0.62 -4.64
N GLU A 375 19.07 -0.73 -3.93
CA GLU A 375 19.77 0.43 -3.36
C GLU A 375 20.17 1.44 -4.45
N LYS A 376 20.72 0.97 -5.57
CA LYS A 376 21.08 1.80 -6.71
C LYS A 376 19.87 2.43 -7.41
N ILE A 377 18.74 1.72 -7.49
CA ILE A 377 17.48 2.29 -7.99
C ILE A 377 17.04 3.45 -7.09
N GLY A 378 17.09 3.27 -5.77
CA GLY A 378 16.79 4.33 -4.80
C GLY A 378 17.69 5.56 -4.95
N GLN A 379 19.00 5.35 -5.14
CA GLN A 379 19.97 6.43 -5.38
C GLN A 379 19.69 7.16 -6.70
N ALA A 380 19.40 6.43 -7.78
CA ALA A 380 19.12 6.99 -9.10
C ALA A 380 17.77 7.75 -9.16
N GLY A 381 16.73 7.22 -8.52
CA GLY A 381 15.41 7.85 -8.49
C GLY A 381 15.33 9.05 -7.53
N GLY A 382 16.02 8.97 -6.42
CA GLY A 382 16.05 10.01 -5.40
C GLY A 382 14.80 10.07 -4.51
N PRO A 383 14.75 11.02 -3.56
CA PRO A 383 13.73 11.06 -2.51
C PRO A 383 12.33 11.48 -2.99
N GLU A 384 12.22 12.07 -4.17
CA GLU A 384 10.94 12.54 -4.74
C GLU A 384 10.31 11.50 -5.69
N ALA A 385 11.03 10.44 -6.04
CA ALA A 385 10.50 9.40 -6.92
C ALA A 385 9.43 8.55 -6.20
N LEU A 386 8.47 8.06 -6.97
CA LEU A 386 7.49 7.09 -6.49
C LEU A 386 8.02 5.69 -6.77
N TYR A 387 8.12 4.88 -5.73
CA TYR A 387 8.54 3.49 -5.80
C TYR A 387 7.33 2.59 -5.53
N VAL A 388 6.92 1.85 -6.55
CA VAL A 388 5.75 0.97 -6.50
C VAL A 388 6.23 -0.47 -6.51
N ALA A 389 6.14 -1.14 -5.37
CA ALA A 389 6.65 -2.51 -5.25
C ALA A 389 5.55 -3.55 -5.47
N GLY A 390 5.88 -4.58 -6.25
CA GLY A 390 5.14 -5.84 -6.27
C GLY A 390 5.36 -6.63 -4.98
N VAL A 391 4.87 -7.85 -4.90
CA VAL A 391 4.88 -8.64 -3.67
C VAL A 391 5.87 -9.81 -3.74
N GLY A 392 6.77 -9.86 -2.77
CA GLY A 392 7.80 -10.90 -2.65
C GLY A 392 9.07 -10.39 -1.98
N GLN A 393 10.21 -11.04 -2.26
CA GLN A 393 11.51 -10.63 -1.70
C GLN A 393 11.87 -9.19 -2.13
N HIS A 394 11.63 -8.84 -3.39
CA HIS A 394 11.88 -7.50 -3.94
C HIS A 394 11.12 -6.40 -3.19
N GLN A 395 9.90 -6.66 -2.71
CA GLN A 395 9.13 -5.74 -1.87
C GLN A 395 9.87 -5.45 -0.54
N MET A 396 10.35 -6.50 0.10
CA MET A 396 11.06 -6.37 1.38
C MET A 396 12.39 -5.66 1.18
N TRP A 397 13.14 -6.00 0.13
CA TRP A 397 14.39 -5.30 -0.20
C TRP A 397 14.15 -3.82 -0.57
N ALA A 398 13.05 -3.52 -1.30
CA ALA A 398 12.67 -2.13 -1.57
C ALA A 398 12.36 -1.37 -0.27
N ALA A 399 11.63 -2.00 0.66
CA ALA A 399 11.36 -1.40 1.97
C ALA A 399 12.62 -1.20 2.84
N HIS A 400 13.68 -2.01 2.62
CA HIS A 400 14.92 -1.97 3.38
C HIS A 400 15.97 -1.01 2.82
N PHE A 401 16.21 -1.06 1.49
CA PHE A 401 17.39 -0.48 0.87
C PHE A 401 17.12 0.78 0.04
N ILE A 402 15.87 1.21 -0.07
CA ILE A 402 15.52 2.55 -0.54
C ILE A 402 15.28 3.44 0.66
N SER A 403 15.90 4.64 0.67
CA SER A 403 15.67 5.64 1.71
C SER A 403 14.43 6.46 1.39
N TYR A 404 13.44 6.40 2.26
CA TYR A 404 12.17 7.13 2.11
C TYR A 404 12.18 8.38 2.99
N GLU A 405 12.43 9.54 2.39
CA GLU A 405 12.50 10.82 3.08
C GLU A 405 11.16 11.58 3.08
N ASN A 406 10.29 11.27 2.11
CA ASN A 406 9.03 11.95 1.89
C ASN A 406 7.82 11.01 2.03
N PRO A 407 6.70 11.50 2.59
CA PRO A 407 5.48 10.71 2.72
C PRO A 407 4.85 10.40 1.36
N GLY A 408 4.35 9.16 1.21
CA GLY A 408 3.62 8.74 0.02
C GLY A 408 4.50 8.38 -1.18
N THR A 409 5.81 8.17 -0.99
CA THR A 409 6.76 7.78 -2.04
C THR A 409 6.91 6.27 -2.17
N PHE A 410 6.43 5.48 -1.22
CA PHE A 410 6.42 4.01 -1.30
C PHE A 410 4.97 3.49 -1.39
N LEU A 411 4.64 2.89 -2.52
CA LEU A 411 3.33 2.31 -2.81
C LEU A 411 3.48 0.80 -2.91
N ASN A 412 2.65 0.05 -2.20
CA ASN A 412 2.71 -1.40 -2.23
C ASN A 412 1.40 -2.02 -1.73
N SER A 413 1.19 -3.30 -2.01
CA SER A 413 0.13 -4.14 -1.44
C SER A 413 0.67 -4.83 -0.19
N GLY A 414 0.31 -4.34 0.99
CA GLY A 414 0.82 -4.87 2.25
C GLY A 414 -0.16 -5.78 2.98
N GLY A 415 -1.45 -5.53 2.87
CA GLY A 415 -2.50 -6.29 3.54
C GLY A 415 -2.89 -7.56 2.80
N ALA A 416 -3.29 -7.44 1.54
CA ALA A 416 -3.63 -8.59 0.69
C ALA A 416 -2.38 -9.29 0.15
N GLY A 417 -1.30 -8.54 -0.10
CA GLY A 417 -0.07 -9.09 -0.63
C GLY A 417 -0.23 -9.54 -2.09
N THR A 418 -0.77 -8.68 -2.93
CA THR A 418 -1.19 -9.01 -4.28
C THR A 418 -0.02 -8.99 -5.25
N MET A 419 0.41 -10.16 -5.72
CA MET A 419 1.31 -10.26 -6.86
C MET A 419 0.64 -9.68 -8.12
N GLY A 420 1.41 -8.91 -8.93
CA GLY A 420 0.90 -8.21 -10.10
C GLY A 420 0.39 -6.79 -9.83
N PHE A 421 0.55 -6.29 -8.59
CA PHE A 421 0.16 -4.93 -8.20
C PHE A 421 1.00 -3.84 -8.89
N SER A 422 2.33 -4.02 -8.99
CA SER A 422 3.28 -2.93 -9.24
C SER A 422 3.12 -2.22 -10.58
N VAL A 423 3.06 -2.95 -11.70
CA VAL A 423 3.02 -2.35 -13.05
C VAL A 423 1.76 -1.49 -13.25
N PRO A 424 0.54 -2.00 -13.03
CA PRO A 424 -0.67 -1.19 -13.17
C PRO A 424 -0.77 -0.08 -12.10
N ALA A 425 -0.34 -0.31 -10.87
CA ALA A 425 -0.34 0.74 -9.86
C ALA A 425 0.68 1.86 -10.18
N ALA A 426 1.85 1.52 -10.74
CA ALA A 426 2.81 2.49 -11.25
C ALA A 426 2.24 3.30 -12.43
N MET A 427 1.49 2.64 -13.33
CA MET A 427 0.75 3.31 -14.39
C MET A 427 -0.22 4.35 -13.81
N GLY A 428 -1.04 3.96 -12.83
CA GLY A 428 -1.97 4.85 -12.16
C GLY A 428 -1.28 6.01 -11.42
N ALA A 429 -0.19 5.73 -10.72
CA ALA A 429 0.61 6.73 -10.03
C ALA A 429 1.25 7.75 -11.00
N LYS A 430 1.75 7.27 -12.16
CA LYS A 430 2.31 8.14 -13.20
C LYS A 430 1.25 9.01 -13.87
N VAL A 431 0.03 8.50 -14.06
CA VAL A 431 -1.11 9.29 -14.55
C VAL A 431 -1.49 10.37 -13.54
N ALA A 432 -1.44 10.03 -12.24
CA ALA A 432 -1.74 10.96 -11.14
C ALA A 432 -0.68 12.07 -10.99
N GLN A 433 0.58 11.74 -11.22
CA GLN A 433 1.75 12.63 -11.08
C GLN A 433 2.62 12.56 -12.35
N PRO A 434 2.22 13.23 -13.44
CA PRO A 434 2.89 13.09 -14.74
C PRO A 434 4.37 13.49 -14.75
N ASP A 435 4.78 14.40 -13.89
CA ASP A 435 6.17 14.90 -13.81
C ASP A 435 7.06 14.04 -12.90
N ALA A 436 6.47 13.19 -12.05
CA ALA A 436 7.23 12.36 -11.14
C ALA A 436 7.96 11.22 -11.86
N THR A 437 9.15 10.88 -11.40
CA THR A 437 9.78 9.60 -11.71
C THR A 437 9.05 8.48 -10.98
N VAL A 438 8.58 7.48 -11.71
CA VAL A 438 7.85 6.34 -11.13
C VAL A 438 8.58 5.04 -11.49
N TRP A 439 9.05 4.33 -10.46
CA TRP A 439 9.62 3.01 -10.58
C TRP A 439 8.65 1.94 -10.12
N ALA A 440 8.34 0.97 -10.97
CA ALA A 440 7.75 -0.30 -10.57
C ALA A 440 8.90 -1.27 -10.24
N ILE A 441 8.98 -1.73 -9.00
CA ILE A 441 9.97 -2.72 -8.54
C ILE A 441 9.27 -4.06 -8.41
N ASP A 442 9.58 -4.97 -9.30
CA ASP A 442 8.86 -6.23 -9.43
C ASP A 442 9.79 -7.45 -9.40
N GLY A 443 9.27 -8.59 -9.03
CA GLY A 443 9.92 -9.87 -9.26
C GLY A 443 9.48 -10.46 -10.60
N ASP A 444 10.29 -11.36 -11.14
CA ASP A 444 9.99 -12.03 -12.42
C ASP A 444 8.64 -12.78 -12.41
N GLY A 445 8.24 -13.36 -11.28
CA GLY A 445 6.93 -14.01 -11.13
C GLY A 445 5.78 -13.02 -11.02
N CYS A 446 5.96 -11.95 -10.28
CA CYS A 446 4.98 -10.91 -10.06
C CYS A 446 4.71 -10.11 -11.36
N PHE A 447 5.78 -9.71 -12.06
CA PHE A 447 5.74 -9.01 -13.34
C PHE A 447 4.93 -9.75 -14.41
N GLN A 448 5.07 -11.08 -14.48
CA GLN A 448 4.36 -11.90 -15.47
C GLN A 448 2.83 -11.89 -15.31
N MET A 449 2.29 -11.45 -14.17
CA MET A 449 0.84 -11.44 -13.94
C MET A 449 0.11 -10.27 -14.60
N THR A 450 0.81 -9.12 -14.79
CA THR A 450 0.18 -7.88 -15.28
C THR A 450 1.02 -7.09 -16.29
N ASN A 451 2.07 -7.70 -16.84
CA ASN A 451 2.96 -7.05 -17.81
C ASN A 451 2.25 -6.55 -19.09
N GLN A 452 1.06 -7.08 -19.41
CA GLN A 452 0.27 -6.62 -20.57
C GLN A 452 -0.11 -5.13 -20.48
N GLU A 453 -0.11 -4.53 -19.28
CA GLU A 453 -0.37 -3.10 -19.11
C GLU A 453 0.78 -2.22 -19.62
N LEU A 454 1.92 -2.81 -19.95
CA LEU A 454 2.98 -2.11 -20.69
C LEU A 454 2.49 -1.62 -22.07
N ALA A 455 1.62 -2.40 -22.75
CA ALA A 455 0.99 -1.96 -23.98
C ALA A 455 0.11 -0.72 -23.76
N THR A 456 -0.63 -0.67 -22.65
CA THR A 456 -1.40 0.51 -22.25
C THR A 456 -0.46 1.70 -22.02
N CYS A 457 0.60 1.50 -21.24
CA CYS A 457 1.56 2.56 -20.94
C CYS A 457 2.25 3.12 -22.19
N ALA A 458 2.63 2.25 -23.13
CA ALA A 458 3.28 2.67 -24.38
C ALA A 458 2.34 3.47 -25.27
N LEU A 459 1.08 3.01 -25.44
CA LEU A 459 0.09 3.67 -26.29
C LEU A 459 -0.44 4.99 -25.70
N GLU A 460 -0.54 5.07 -24.39
CA GLU A 460 -1.07 6.23 -23.67
C GLU A 460 0.03 7.25 -23.26
N ASN A 461 1.29 7.00 -23.65
CA ASN A 461 2.46 7.81 -23.29
C ASN A 461 2.58 7.98 -21.75
N ILE A 462 2.59 6.86 -21.03
CA ILE A 462 2.74 6.78 -19.59
C ILE A 462 4.14 6.20 -19.27
N PRO A 463 5.20 6.99 -19.25
CA PRO A 463 6.59 6.53 -19.17
C PRO A 463 6.97 6.10 -17.74
N ILE A 464 6.53 4.92 -17.33
CA ILE A 464 7.00 4.27 -16.11
C ILE A 464 8.34 3.57 -16.34
N LYS A 465 9.10 3.37 -15.26
CA LYS A 465 10.32 2.58 -15.24
C LYS A 465 10.06 1.30 -14.46
N VAL A 466 10.36 0.15 -15.05
CA VAL A 466 10.13 -1.16 -14.43
C VAL A 466 11.46 -1.86 -14.20
N ALA A 467 11.74 -2.20 -12.95
CA ALA A 467 12.87 -3.04 -12.57
C ALA A 467 12.35 -4.45 -12.27
N VAL A 468 12.67 -5.40 -13.12
CA VAL A 468 12.38 -6.82 -12.88
C VAL A 468 13.56 -7.43 -12.14
N ILE A 469 13.38 -7.72 -10.84
CA ILE A 469 14.38 -8.38 -9.98
C ILE A 469 14.25 -9.89 -10.23
N ASN A 470 14.98 -10.34 -11.25
CA ASN A 470 14.84 -11.68 -11.84
C ASN A 470 15.78 -12.68 -11.16
N ASN A 471 15.29 -13.41 -10.18
CA ASN A 471 16.00 -14.53 -9.57
C ASN A 471 15.52 -15.89 -10.11
N SER A 472 14.72 -15.91 -11.17
CA SER A 472 14.18 -17.11 -11.83
C SER A 472 13.30 -17.98 -10.92
N SER A 473 12.68 -17.38 -9.89
CA SER A 473 11.96 -18.11 -8.86
C SER A 473 10.85 -17.30 -8.23
N LEU A 474 9.85 -17.96 -7.67
CA LEU A 474 8.99 -17.41 -6.63
C LEU A 474 9.83 -17.30 -5.34
N GLY A 475 10.66 -16.25 -5.28
CA GLY A 475 11.80 -16.17 -4.37
C GLY A 475 11.44 -16.27 -2.89
N MET A 476 10.35 -15.63 -2.42
CA MET A 476 9.91 -15.74 -1.03
C MET A 476 9.44 -17.16 -0.69
N ILE A 477 8.73 -17.82 -1.60
CA ILE A 477 8.30 -19.22 -1.43
C ILE A 477 9.53 -20.13 -1.40
N ARG A 478 10.48 -19.93 -2.32
CA ARG A 478 11.74 -20.68 -2.35
C ARG A 478 12.53 -20.49 -1.05
N GLN A 479 12.61 -19.27 -0.51
CA GLN A 479 13.23 -18.99 0.79
C GLN A 479 12.58 -19.81 1.91
N TRP A 480 11.27 -19.88 1.97
CA TRP A 480 10.54 -20.66 2.98
C TRP A 480 10.74 -22.16 2.79
N GLN A 481 10.75 -22.64 1.55
CA GLN A 481 11.08 -24.05 1.26
C GLN A 481 12.50 -24.39 1.71
N THR A 482 13.45 -23.47 1.55
CA THR A 482 14.81 -23.65 2.05
C THR A 482 14.85 -23.73 3.58
N LEU A 483 14.17 -22.82 4.27
CA LEU A 483 14.25 -22.67 5.72
C LEU A 483 13.39 -23.67 6.49
N PHE A 484 12.20 -24.02 5.97
CA PHE A 484 11.18 -24.75 6.72
C PHE A 484 10.82 -26.11 6.14
N TYR A 485 11.24 -26.41 4.90
CA TYR A 485 10.90 -27.63 4.19
C TYR A 485 12.14 -28.39 3.68
N ASN A 486 13.31 -28.19 4.34
CA ASN A 486 14.57 -28.89 4.05
C ASN A 486 15.00 -28.77 2.56
N GLY A 487 14.75 -27.63 1.92
CA GLY A 487 15.10 -27.43 0.52
C GLY A 487 14.28 -28.25 -0.47
N ARG A 488 13.13 -28.75 -0.07
CA ARG A 488 12.21 -29.46 -0.98
C ARG A 488 11.46 -28.44 -1.85
N TYR A 489 12.09 -28.06 -2.95
CA TYR A 489 11.55 -27.06 -3.86
C TYR A 489 10.45 -27.66 -4.73
N SER A 490 9.20 -27.26 -4.48
CA SER A 490 8.04 -27.67 -5.25
C SER A 490 7.45 -26.48 -5.97
N ASN A 491 7.51 -26.50 -7.31
CA ASN A 491 6.88 -25.51 -8.20
C ASN A 491 7.21 -24.05 -7.88
N SER A 492 8.41 -23.76 -7.39
CA SER A 492 8.89 -22.39 -7.11
C SER A 492 9.92 -21.88 -8.11
N ASP A 493 10.34 -22.73 -9.08
CA ASP A 493 11.28 -22.37 -10.14
C ASP A 493 10.51 -21.91 -11.39
N LEU A 494 10.77 -20.69 -11.83
CA LEU A 494 10.12 -20.08 -13.00
C LEU A 494 10.97 -20.17 -14.26
N HIS A 495 12.27 -20.50 -14.14
CA HIS A 495 13.22 -20.52 -15.25
C HIS A 495 13.28 -19.23 -16.08
N SER A 496 12.97 -18.08 -15.49
CA SER A 496 12.79 -16.79 -16.17
C SER A 496 14.08 -16.22 -16.77
N THR A 497 15.25 -16.79 -16.45
CA THR A 497 16.51 -16.49 -17.15
C THR A 497 16.57 -17.12 -18.54
N ARG A 498 15.68 -18.08 -18.84
CA ARG A 498 15.56 -18.73 -20.14
C ARG A 498 14.41 -18.18 -20.97
N ILE A 499 13.21 -18.14 -20.38
CA ILE A 499 11.95 -17.68 -20.98
C ILE A 499 10.97 -17.18 -19.91
N PRO A 500 10.28 -16.04 -20.16
CA PRO A 500 10.44 -15.17 -21.33
C PRO A 500 11.73 -14.33 -21.26
N ASP A 501 12.16 -13.81 -22.41
CA ASP A 501 13.16 -12.74 -22.47
C ASP A 501 12.44 -11.41 -22.22
N PHE A 502 12.59 -10.85 -21.03
CA PHE A 502 11.82 -9.67 -20.61
C PHE A 502 12.21 -8.39 -21.37
N ALA A 503 13.45 -8.28 -21.85
CA ALA A 503 13.86 -7.15 -22.67
C ALA A 503 13.16 -7.18 -24.03
N LYS A 504 13.14 -8.33 -24.71
CA LYS A 504 12.40 -8.50 -25.96
C LYS A 504 10.89 -8.39 -25.78
N LEU A 505 10.35 -8.86 -24.65
CA LEU A 505 8.94 -8.69 -24.33
C LEU A 505 8.58 -7.22 -24.21
N ALA A 506 9.41 -6.43 -23.56
CA ALA A 506 9.23 -4.98 -23.44
C ALA A 506 9.25 -4.30 -24.83
N GLU A 507 10.22 -4.65 -25.69
CA GLU A 507 10.30 -4.15 -27.07
C GLU A 507 9.04 -4.52 -27.88
N ALA A 508 8.51 -5.73 -27.70
CA ALA A 508 7.28 -6.16 -28.36
C ALA A 508 6.04 -5.35 -27.93
N TYR A 509 6.05 -4.79 -26.73
CA TYR A 509 5.03 -3.84 -26.24
C TYR A 509 5.30 -2.38 -26.63
N GLY A 510 6.38 -2.09 -27.35
CA GLY A 510 6.75 -0.71 -27.72
C GLY A 510 7.50 0.05 -26.61
N CYS A 511 8.03 -0.66 -25.63
CA CYS A 511 8.85 -0.11 -24.56
C CYS A 511 10.34 -0.24 -24.87
N VAL A 512 11.21 0.44 -24.11
CA VAL A 512 12.64 0.18 -24.13
C VAL A 512 12.95 -1.01 -23.24
N GLY A 513 13.57 -2.07 -23.79
CA GLY A 513 14.03 -3.25 -23.07
C GLY A 513 15.52 -3.15 -22.77
N LEU A 514 15.90 -3.35 -21.50
CA LEU A 514 17.30 -3.39 -21.05
C LEU A 514 17.54 -4.66 -20.23
N ARG A 515 18.79 -5.12 -20.17
CA ARG A 515 19.20 -6.24 -19.34
C ARG A 515 20.50 -5.94 -18.63
N CYS A 516 20.60 -6.33 -17.35
CA CYS A 516 21.77 -6.17 -16.51
C CYS A 516 22.04 -7.48 -15.77
N GLU A 517 23.25 -8.01 -15.91
CA GLU A 517 23.68 -9.29 -15.32
C GLU A 517 24.89 -9.15 -14.41
N ARG A 518 25.61 -8.00 -14.47
CA ARG A 518 26.86 -7.79 -13.75
C ARG A 518 26.78 -6.55 -12.85
N PRO A 519 27.39 -6.61 -11.65
CA PRO A 519 27.36 -5.49 -10.72
C PRO A 519 27.95 -4.18 -11.28
N GLU A 520 29.01 -4.27 -12.11
CA GLU A 520 29.68 -3.13 -12.71
C GLU A 520 28.84 -2.39 -13.77
N ASP A 521 27.81 -3.03 -14.34
CA ASP A 521 26.96 -2.45 -15.38
C ASP A 521 25.74 -1.71 -14.80
N VAL A 522 25.46 -1.85 -13.48
CA VAL A 522 24.20 -1.35 -12.86
C VAL A 522 24.05 0.16 -13.03
N ASP A 523 25.10 0.92 -12.74
CA ASP A 523 25.03 2.39 -12.80
C ASP A 523 24.80 2.89 -14.23
N ASP A 524 25.44 2.29 -15.24
CA ASP A 524 25.27 2.66 -16.65
C ASP A 524 23.86 2.29 -17.17
N VAL A 525 23.35 1.12 -16.80
CA VAL A 525 22.00 0.67 -17.17
C VAL A 525 20.94 1.56 -16.53
N LEU A 526 21.09 1.92 -15.26
CA LEU A 526 20.18 2.83 -14.58
C LEU A 526 20.24 4.24 -15.17
N ALA A 527 21.43 4.77 -15.49
CA ALA A 527 21.56 6.07 -16.16
C ALA A 527 20.82 6.07 -17.53
N LYS A 528 20.95 4.98 -18.29
CA LYS A 528 20.22 4.80 -19.55
C LYS A 528 18.70 4.74 -19.32
N ALA A 529 18.23 3.96 -18.34
CA ALA A 529 16.82 3.89 -18.01
C ALA A 529 16.25 5.25 -17.56
N MET A 530 17.02 6.02 -16.78
CA MET A 530 16.61 7.36 -16.33
C MET A 530 16.56 8.39 -17.45
N SER A 531 17.34 8.22 -18.52
CA SER A 531 17.35 9.14 -19.66
C SER A 531 16.13 9.00 -20.57
N VAL A 532 15.39 7.90 -20.53
CA VAL A 532 14.18 7.65 -21.33
C VAL A 532 12.95 8.13 -20.57
N ASN A 533 12.24 9.14 -21.11
CA ASN A 533 11.10 9.76 -20.44
C ASN A 533 9.86 9.92 -21.34
N ASP A 534 9.85 9.33 -22.51
CA ASP A 534 8.76 9.38 -23.48
C ASP A 534 8.00 8.04 -23.62
N VAL A 535 8.66 6.92 -23.32
CA VAL A 535 8.08 5.58 -23.35
C VAL A 535 8.44 4.82 -22.08
N PRO A 536 7.72 3.73 -21.72
CA PRO A 536 8.11 2.89 -20.62
C PRO A 536 9.48 2.22 -20.85
N VAL A 537 10.20 1.97 -19.76
CA VAL A 537 11.46 1.22 -19.76
C VAL A 537 11.32 0.01 -18.86
N VAL A 538 11.75 -1.15 -19.34
CA VAL A 538 11.87 -2.37 -18.53
C VAL A 538 13.32 -2.78 -18.47
N VAL A 539 13.82 -2.94 -17.26
CA VAL A 539 15.17 -3.44 -17.01
C VAL A 539 15.07 -4.82 -16.35
N ASP A 540 15.54 -5.85 -17.05
CA ASP A 540 15.69 -7.21 -16.53
C ASP A 540 17.03 -7.31 -15.76
N PHE A 541 16.97 -7.22 -14.43
CA PHE A 541 18.14 -7.43 -13.56
C PHE A 541 18.23 -8.91 -13.18
N VAL A 542 19.12 -9.64 -13.79
CA VAL A 542 19.36 -11.05 -13.48
C VAL A 542 20.22 -11.14 -12.21
N VAL A 543 19.57 -11.48 -11.11
CA VAL A 543 20.17 -11.42 -9.77
C VAL A 543 20.46 -12.81 -9.20
N HIS A 544 21.28 -12.84 -8.16
CA HIS A 544 21.63 -14.06 -7.45
C HIS A 544 20.38 -14.79 -6.96
N ARG A 545 20.27 -16.06 -7.36
CA ARG A 545 19.05 -16.88 -7.18
C ARG A 545 18.72 -17.18 -5.73
N ASP A 546 19.74 -17.43 -4.91
CA ASP A 546 19.60 -17.90 -3.54
C ASP A 546 19.69 -16.78 -2.50
N ALA A 547 19.61 -15.51 -2.95
CA ALA A 547 19.53 -14.36 -2.05
C ALA A 547 18.28 -14.48 -1.16
N MET A 548 18.47 -14.19 0.14
CA MET A 548 17.40 -14.26 1.14
C MET A 548 17.14 -12.88 1.75
N VAL A 549 15.93 -12.69 2.21
CA VAL A 549 15.57 -11.49 2.99
C VAL A 549 15.90 -11.74 4.46
N TRP A 550 16.79 -10.92 4.98
CA TRP A 550 17.16 -10.87 6.39
C TRP A 550 17.11 -9.41 6.89
N PRO A 551 16.84 -9.18 8.19
CA PRO A 551 16.46 -10.14 9.24
C PRO A 551 15.09 -10.80 9.00
N MET A 552 14.77 -11.83 9.81
CA MET A 552 13.49 -12.54 9.70
C MET A 552 12.97 -13.03 11.05
N VAL A 553 11.70 -12.76 11.34
CA VAL A 553 10.89 -13.43 12.34
C VAL A 553 10.00 -14.44 11.62
N ALA A 554 10.15 -15.72 11.88
CA ALA A 554 9.32 -16.73 11.22
C ALA A 554 7.85 -16.59 11.59
N ALA A 555 6.94 -16.86 10.66
CA ALA A 555 5.50 -16.75 10.91
C ALA A 555 5.07 -17.58 12.12
N GLY A 556 4.32 -16.97 13.03
CA GLY A 556 3.81 -17.62 14.25
C GLY A 556 4.84 -17.81 15.36
N THR A 557 6.09 -17.31 15.21
CA THR A 557 7.09 -17.28 16.28
C THR A 557 7.11 -15.93 17.00
N SER A 558 7.80 -15.87 18.15
CA SER A 558 7.99 -14.62 18.89
C SER A 558 8.94 -13.67 18.13
N ASN A 559 8.75 -12.38 18.34
CA ASN A 559 9.72 -11.37 17.89
C ASN A 559 11.08 -11.53 18.59
N ASP A 560 11.13 -12.18 19.77
CA ASP A 560 12.38 -12.56 20.42
C ASP A 560 13.20 -13.59 19.61
N ASP A 561 12.55 -14.34 18.73
CA ASP A 561 13.16 -15.36 17.88
C ASP A 561 13.69 -14.83 16.54
N ILE A 562 13.81 -13.49 16.38
CA ILE A 562 14.34 -12.87 15.16
C ILE A 562 15.71 -13.44 14.80
N LYS A 563 15.93 -13.70 13.51
CA LYS A 563 17.20 -14.15 12.96
C LYS A 563 17.78 -13.11 12.02
N ILE A 564 19.09 -12.92 12.08
CA ILE A 564 19.82 -12.01 11.19
C ILE A 564 20.49 -12.73 10.02
N ALA A 565 20.62 -14.06 10.12
CA ALA A 565 21.01 -15.00 9.06
C ALA A 565 20.44 -16.37 9.42
N ARG A 566 20.67 -17.37 8.57
CA ARG A 566 20.08 -18.71 8.71
C ARG A 566 20.16 -19.30 10.12
N ASP A 567 21.34 -19.26 10.74
CA ASP A 567 21.62 -19.85 12.05
C ASP A 567 22.12 -18.81 13.07
N LEU A 568 21.93 -17.52 12.80
CA LEU A 568 22.42 -16.44 13.62
C LEU A 568 21.24 -15.60 14.14
N ALA A 569 21.10 -15.53 15.48
CA ALA A 569 20.15 -14.66 16.17
C ALA A 569 20.89 -13.54 16.92
N PRO A 570 20.27 -12.36 17.13
CA PRO A 570 20.82 -11.38 18.02
C PRO A 570 20.90 -11.91 19.45
N ALA A 571 21.96 -11.56 20.19
CA ALA A 571 21.98 -11.76 21.61
C ALA A 571 21.16 -10.65 22.28
N TRP A 572 20.05 -11.03 22.90
CA TRP A 572 19.31 -10.16 23.79
C TRP A 572 19.91 -10.32 25.20
N ASP A 573 20.54 -9.27 25.74
CA ASP A 573 21.05 -9.33 27.12
C ASP A 573 19.87 -9.45 28.07
N ASN A 574 19.77 -10.60 28.75
CA ASN A 574 18.66 -10.91 29.66
C ASN A 574 18.69 -10.07 30.93
N ASP A 575 19.83 -9.45 31.26
CA ASP A 575 20.01 -8.64 32.47
C ASP A 575 19.46 -7.21 32.33
N ASP A 576 19.14 -6.73 31.12
CA ASP A 576 18.55 -5.42 30.87
C ASP A 576 17.01 -5.42 30.80
N LEU A 577 16.40 -6.52 31.22
CA LEU A 577 14.95 -6.72 31.18
C LEU A 577 14.27 -6.34 32.50
#